data_9d55056d504bc9ac2853333277db0dca
#
_entry.id   9d55056d504bc9ac2853333277db0dca
#
_cell.length_a   1.000
_cell.length_b   1.000
_cell.length_c   1.000
_cell.angle_alpha   90.00
_cell.angle_beta   90.00
_cell.angle_gamma   90.00
#
_symmetry.space_group_name_H-M   'P 1'
#
loop_
_entity.id
_entity.type
_entity.pdbx_description
1 polymer ?
#
loop_
_entity_poly.entity_id
_entity_poly.type
_entity_poly.pdbx_seq_one_letter_code
_entity_poly.pdbx_strand_id
1 'polypeptide(L)'
;MQTMQQATDRSSEESAIRETISAWSQAAAAKDLNKCVSFYTDDASLLPLNAPIATGKDQIREVWSQLLSSPAYGLSWRPTKIEVAQSADLAYEMGTFDLTVADQTGKSSASPGKYVIAWKKQANGEWKAAADIFNTDK
;
A
#
# COMPACT_ATOMS: atom_id res chain seq x y z
N MET A 1 -27.79 -5.26 -19.42
CA MET A 1 -26.60 -5.05 -20.28
C MET A 1 -25.57 -4.19 -19.60
N GLN A 2 -25.93 -2.96 -19.20
CA GLN A 2 -24.99 -2.07 -18.50
C GLN A 2 -24.50 -2.67 -17.17
N THR A 3 -25.37 -3.33 -16.42
CA THR A 3 -25.02 -3.93 -15.15
C THR A 3 -23.95 -5.01 -15.31
N MET A 4 -24.08 -5.85 -16.33
CA MET A 4 -23.09 -6.91 -16.59
C MET A 4 -21.75 -6.32 -17.03
N GLN A 5 -21.78 -5.27 -17.86
CA GLN A 5 -20.55 -4.60 -18.30
C GLN A 5 -19.84 -3.96 -17.13
N GLN A 6 -20.58 -3.29 -16.23
CA GLN A 6 -20.01 -2.68 -15.04
C GLN A 6 -19.38 -3.73 -14.12
N ALA A 7 -20.03 -4.87 -13.94
CA ALA A 7 -19.48 -5.95 -13.11
C ALA A 7 -18.20 -6.51 -13.71
N THR A 8 -18.15 -6.66 -15.04
CA THR A 8 -16.97 -7.14 -15.75
C THR A 8 -15.81 -6.13 -15.61
N ASP A 9 -16.11 -4.84 -15.81
CA ASP A 9 -15.10 -3.78 -15.70
C ASP A 9 -14.51 -3.73 -14.27
N ARG A 10 -15.38 -3.81 -13.25
CA ARG A 10 -14.90 -3.80 -11.86
C ARG A 10 -14.09 -5.04 -11.55
N SER A 11 -14.46 -6.19 -12.07
CA SER A 11 -13.70 -7.43 -11.86
C SER A 11 -12.31 -7.32 -12.50
N SER A 12 -12.21 -6.78 -13.71
CA SER A 12 -10.94 -6.53 -14.38
C SER A 12 -10.09 -5.53 -13.61
N GLU A 13 -10.71 -4.49 -13.09
CA GLU A 13 -10.01 -3.48 -12.31
C GLU A 13 -9.52 -4.04 -10.98
N GLU A 14 -10.33 -4.88 -10.32
CA GLU A 14 -9.88 -5.55 -9.10
C GLU A 14 -8.66 -6.42 -9.38
N SER A 15 -8.66 -7.14 -10.50
CA SER A 15 -7.51 -7.98 -10.90
C SER A 15 -6.28 -7.12 -11.12
N ALA A 16 -6.42 -5.97 -11.77
CA ALA A 16 -5.31 -5.04 -12.00
C ALA A 16 -4.74 -4.51 -10.68
N ILE A 17 -5.60 -4.20 -9.72
CA ILE A 17 -5.16 -3.75 -8.39
C ILE A 17 -4.40 -4.89 -7.70
N ARG A 18 -4.89 -6.12 -7.76
CA ARG A 18 -4.22 -7.27 -7.14
C ARG A 18 -2.84 -7.51 -7.75
N GLU A 19 -2.70 -7.36 -9.06
CA GLU A 19 -1.41 -7.45 -9.72
C GLU A 19 -0.46 -6.35 -9.24
N THR A 20 -0.97 -5.14 -9.07
CA THR A 20 -0.19 -4.01 -8.56
C THR A 20 0.26 -4.27 -7.12
N ILE A 21 -0.62 -4.80 -6.28
CA ILE A 21 -0.29 -5.17 -4.90
C ILE A 21 0.83 -6.22 -4.88
N SER A 22 0.74 -7.21 -5.75
CA SER A 22 1.77 -8.26 -5.84
C SER A 22 3.13 -7.68 -6.24
N ALA A 23 3.14 -6.77 -7.22
CA ALA A 23 4.37 -6.11 -7.64
C ALA A 23 4.95 -5.25 -6.52
N TRP A 24 4.11 -4.55 -5.77
CA TRP A 24 4.54 -3.73 -4.63
C TRP A 24 5.13 -4.62 -3.54
N SER A 25 4.47 -5.73 -3.23
CA SER A 25 4.95 -6.68 -2.23
C SER A 25 6.33 -7.20 -2.58
N GLN A 26 6.56 -7.52 -3.86
CA GLN A 26 7.88 -7.96 -4.34
C GLN A 26 8.93 -6.86 -4.21
N ALA A 27 8.57 -5.61 -4.54
CA ALA A 27 9.48 -4.48 -4.41
C ALA A 27 9.85 -4.24 -2.94
N ALA A 28 8.89 -4.34 -2.04
CA ALA A 28 9.13 -4.18 -0.61
C ALA A 28 10.05 -5.29 -0.07
N ALA A 29 9.84 -6.54 -0.49
CA ALA A 29 10.69 -7.65 -0.11
C ALA A 29 12.12 -7.48 -0.64
N ALA A 30 12.26 -6.90 -1.82
CA ALA A 30 13.56 -6.64 -2.42
C ALA A 30 14.22 -5.36 -1.89
N LYS A 31 13.55 -4.61 -1.03
CA LYS A 31 14.02 -3.32 -0.49
C LYS A 31 14.26 -2.30 -1.59
N ASP A 32 13.44 -2.33 -2.64
CA ASP A 32 13.53 -1.41 -3.78
C ASP A 32 12.78 -0.13 -3.45
N LEU A 33 13.46 0.83 -2.84
CA LEU A 33 12.86 2.08 -2.38
C LEU A 33 12.16 2.84 -3.50
N ASN A 34 12.83 3.02 -4.62
CA ASN A 34 12.29 3.78 -5.74
C ASN A 34 11.01 3.13 -6.27
N LYS A 35 11.00 1.82 -6.38
CA LYS A 35 9.82 1.08 -6.84
C LYS A 35 8.66 1.22 -5.86
N CYS A 36 8.93 1.07 -4.56
CA CYS A 36 7.90 1.21 -3.53
C CYS A 36 7.23 2.57 -3.59
N VAL A 37 8.01 3.64 -3.77
CA VAL A 37 7.47 5.01 -3.86
C VAL A 37 6.68 5.21 -5.14
N SER A 38 7.03 4.50 -6.21
CA SER A 38 6.36 4.65 -7.50
C SER A 38 4.89 4.21 -7.50
N PHE A 39 4.47 3.44 -6.49
CA PHE A 39 3.08 2.98 -6.40
C PHE A 39 2.12 4.02 -5.84
N TYR A 40 2.61 5.18 -5.41
CA TYR A 40 1.79 6.27 -4.89
C TYR A 40 1.53 7.32 -5.96
N THR A 41 0.40 8.05 -5.83
CA THR A 41 0.17 9.24 -6.64
C THR A 41 1.13 10.35 -6.20
N ASP A 42 1.31 11.36 -7.06
CA ASP A 42 2.23 12.46 -6.75
C ASP A 42 1.83 13.25 -5.50
N ASP A 43 0.52 13.32 -5.23
CA ASP A 43 -0.03 14.05 -4.09
C ASP A 43 -0.53 13.12 -2.97
N ALA A 44 -0.11 11.86 -2.98
CA ALA A 44 -0.56 10.87 -2.01
C ALA A 44 -0.20 11.26 -0.58
N SER A 45 -0.95 10.69 0.36
CA SER A 45 -0.66 10.81 1.78
C SER A 45 -0.45 9.43 2.38
N LEU A 46 0.61 9.29 3.15
CA LEU A 46 0.89 8.09 3.95
C LEU A 46 0.73 8.49 5.42
N LEU A 47 -0.13 7.76 6.13
CA LEU A 47 -0.44 8.04 7.53
C LEU A 47 0.19 6.94 8.38
N PRO A 48 1.47 7.11 8.76
CA PRO A 48 2.19 6.06 9.47
C PRO A 48 1.84 6.02 10.95
N LEU A 49 2.18 4.90 11.58
CA LEU A 49 2.01 4.71 13.01
C LEU A 49 2.96 5.64 13.77
N ASN A 50 2.42 6.37 14.75
CA ASN A 50 3.21 7.17 15.70
C ASN A 50 4.13 8.19 15.03
N ALA A 51 3.69 8.74 13.89
CA ALA A 51 4.46 9.73 13.15
C ALA A 51 3.50 10.66 12.41
N PRO A 52 3.95 11.85 12.03
CA PRO A 52 3.10 12.78 11.27
C PRO A 52 2.72 12.22 9.90
N ILE A 53 1.66 12.78 9.33
CA ILE A 53 1.26 12.45 7.96
C ILE A 53 2.40 12.83 7.01
N ALA A 54 2.75 11.91 6.13
CA ALA A 54 3.71 12.14 5.05
C ALA A 54 2.91 12.44 3.78
N THR A 55 3.05 13.65 3.26
CA THR A 55 2.32 14.09 2.06
C THR A 55 3.32 14.31 0.92
N GLY A 56 3.02 13.72 -0.22
CA GLY A 56 3.87 13.80 -1.40
C GLY A 56 4.98 12.77 -1.40
N LYS A 57 5.52 12.53 -2.58
CA LYS A 57 6.48 11.42 -2.78
C LYS A 57 7.76 11.56 -1.98
N ASP A 58 8.24 12.79 -1.77
CA ASP A 58 9.48 13.00 -1.03
C ASP A 58 9.33 12.59 0.44
N GLN A 59 8.23 13.01 1.08
CA GLN A 59 7.99 12.63 2.48
C GLN A 59 7.68 11.14 2.61
N ILE A 60 6.95 10.57 1.65
CA ILE A 60 6.65 9.15 1.62
C ILE A 60 7.94 8.34 1.45
N ARG A 61 8.84 8.81 0.61
CA ARG A 61 10.16 8.17 0.42
C ARG A 61 10.92 8.12 1.74
N GLU A 62 10.87 9.19 2.52
CA GLU A 62 11.55 9.23 3.82
C GLU A 62 11.03 8.14 4.75
N VAL A 63 9.72 7.95 4.82
CA VAL A 63 9.11 6.89 5.64
C VAL A 63 9.59 5.51 5.19
N TRP A 64 9.51 5.24 3.89
CA TRP A 64 9.97 3.96 3.35
C TRP A 64 11.47 3.74 3.54
N SER A 65 12.26 4.80 3.37
CA SER A 65 13.71 4.72 3.54
C SER A 65 14.07 4.27 4.95
N GLN A 66 13.43 4.87 5.97
CA GLN A 66 13.65 4.49 7.35
C GLN A 66 13.24 3.05 7.61
N LEU A 67 12.08 2.64 7.08
CA LEU A 67 11.58 1.29 7.26
C LEU A 67 12.52 0.26 6.63
N LEU A 68 12.90 0.47 5.38
CA LEU A 68 13.73 -0.47 4.63
C LEU A 68 15.17 -0.53 5.16
N SER A 69 15.62 0.49 5.89
CA SER A 69 16.99 0.52 6.42
C SER A 69 17.15 -0.29 7.69
N SER A 70 16.07 -0.77 8.29
CA SER A 70 16.17 -1.59 9.50
C SER A 70 16.85 -2.92 9.17
N PRO A 71 17.90 -3.32 9.93
CA PRO A 71 18.59 -4.58 9.65
C PRO A 71 17.70 -5.80 9.87
N ALA A 72 16.63 -5.67 10.64
CA ALA A 72 15.69 -6.75 10.92
C ALA A 72 14.42 -6.65 10.08
N TYR A 73 14.42 -5.77 9.08
CA TYR A 73 13.23 -5.50 8.27
C TYR A 73 12.63 -6.76 7.66
N GLY A 74 11.33 -6.91 7.84
CA GLY A 74 10.51 -7.87 7.13
C GLY A 74 9.10 -7.33 7.10
N LEU A 75 8.48 -7.33 5.95
CA LEU A 75 7.11 -6.83 5.78
C LEU A 75 6.37 -7.73 4.83
N SER A 76 5.23 -8.24 5.28
CA SER A 76 4.28 -8.92 4.41
C SER A 76 2.89 -8.37 4.70
N TRP A 77 2.08 -8.24 3.66
CA TRP A 77 0.70 -7.83 3.85
C TRP A 77 -0.19 -8.59 2.88
N ARG A 78 -1.46 -8.67 3.25
CA ARG A 78 -2.45 -9.36 2.43
C ARG A 78 -3.78 -8.65 2.52
N PRO A 79 -4.40 -8.37 1.37
CA PRO A 79 -5.73 -7.79 1.37
C PRO A 79 -6.76 -8.79 1.89
N THR A 80 -7.68 -8.28 2.71
CA THR A 80 -8.86 -9.04 3.13
C THR A 80 -10.09 -8.61 2.34
N LYS A 81 -10.05 -7.40 1.76
CA LYS A 81 -11.15 -6.88 0.95
C LYS A 81 -10.64 -5.82 -0.01
N ILE A 82 -11.06 -5.91 -1.26
CA ILE A 82 -10.87 -4.88 -2.27
C ILE A 82 -12.23 -4.57 -2.86
N GLU A 83 -12.60 -3.29 -2.85
CA GLU A 83 -13.90 -2.84 -3.37
C GLU A 83 -13.65 -1.74 -4.38
N VAL A 84 -14.11 -1.97 -5.61
CA VAL A 84 -13.96 -1.01 -6.70
C VAL A 84 -15.28 -0.26 -6.87
N ALA A 85 -15.25 1.08 -6.94
CA ALA A 85 -16.43 1.89 -7.15
C ALA A 85 -17.05 1.61 -8.52
N GLN A 86 -18.35 1.87 -8.65
CA GLN A 86 -19.05 1.66 -9.92
C GLN A 86 -18.43 2.43 -11.07
N SER A 87 -17.85 3.60 -10.78
CA SER A 87 -17.15 4.41 -11.78
C SER A 87 -15.85 3.76 -12.26
N ALA A 88 -15.36 2.73 -11.56
CA ALA A 88 -14.15 1.97 -11.91
C ALA A 88 -12.88 2.82 -11.94
N ASP A 89 -12.87 3.94 -11.20
CA ASP A 89 -11.70 4.84 -11.12
C ASP A 89 -11.22 5.07 -9.70
N LEU A 90 -11.91 4.51 -8.71
CA LEU A 90 -11.58 4.61 -7.30
C LEU A 90 -11.86 3.28 -6.63
N ALA A 91 -11.01 2.89 -5.71
CA ALA A 91 -11.19 1.65 -4.96
C ALA A 91 -10.58 1.80 -3.57
N TYR A 92 -10.98 0.94 -2.65
CA TYR A 92 -10.26 0.82 -1.40
C TYR A 92 -9.85 -0.63 -1.18
N GLU A 93 -8.79 -0.76 -0.45
CA GLU A 93 -8.26 -2.06 -0.01
C GLU A 93 -8.10 -2.00 1.50
N MET A 94 -8.51 -3.06 2.19
CA MET A 94 -8.19 -3.22 3.60
C MET A 94 -7.58 -4.59 3.80
N GLY A 95 -6.73 -4.71 4.80
CA GLY A 95 -6.08 -5.98 5.05
C GLY A 95 -5.26 -5.96 6.33
N THR A 96 -4.42 -6.97 6.44
CA THR A 96 -3.54 -7.16 7.59
C THR A 96 -2.10 -7.22 7.13
N PHE A 97 -1.19 -6.88 8.05
CA PHE A 97 0.24 -6.96 7.77
C PHE A 97 0.99 -7.51 8.96
N ASP A 98 2.17 -8.04 8.68
CA ASP A 98 3.17 -8.39 9.68
C ASP A 98 4.43 -7.59 9.38
N LEU A 99 4.89 -6.82 10.34
CA LEU A 99 6.07 -5.98 10.20
C LEU A 99 7.10 -6.39 11.24
N THR A 100 8.33 -6.62 10.80
CA THR A 100 9.46 -6.89 11.69
C THR A 100 10.51 -5.81 11.48
N VAL A 101 10.93 -5.18 12.55
CA VAL A 101 12.00 -4.18 12.54
C VAL A 101 12.85 -4.37 13.79
N ALA A 102 14.06 -3.78 13.80
CA ALA A 102 14.88 -3.76 14.99
C ALA A 102 14.39 -2.68 15.94
N ASP A 103 14.33 -3.00 17.24
CA ASP A 103 14.04 -2.01 18.27
C ASP A 103 15.32 -1.22 18.61
N GLN A 104 15.22 -0.33 19.62
CA GLN A 104 16.34 0.52 20.02
C GLN A 104 17.54 -0.27 20.53
N THR A 105 17.34 -1.51 20.98
CA THR A 105 18.42 -2.38 21.44
C THR A 105 19.01 -3.23 20.31
N GLY A 106 18.47 -3.11 19.10
CA GLY A 106 18.86 -3.93 17.97
C GLY A 106 18.14 -5.27 17.90
N LYS A 107 17.22 -5.54 18.83
CA LYS A 107 16.47 -6.79 18.88
C LYS A 107 15.31 -6.75 17.89
N SER A 108 15.11 -7.84 17.19
CA SER A 108 14.00 -8.01 16.25
C SER A 108 12.67 -8.01 16.99
N SER A 109 11.70 -7.25 16.49
CA SER A 109 10.36 -7.15 17.07
C SER A 109 9.32 -7.25 15.97
N ALA A 110 8.39 -8.20 16.11
CA ALA A 110 7.32 -8.42 15.15
C ALA A 110 6.05 -7.71 15.63
N SER A 111 5.38 -6.99 14.72
CA SER A 111 4.18 -6.22 15.03
C SER A 111 3.12 -6.51 13.98
N PRO A 112 2.10 -7.32 14.32
CA PRO A 112 0.97 -7.49 13.41
C PRO A 112 0.08 -6.25 13.43
N GLY A 113 -0.56 -5.97 12.31
CA GLY A 113 -1.42 -4.81 12.20
C GLY A 113 -2.41 -4.90 11.07
N LYS A 114 -3.02 -3.77 10.78
CA LYS A 114 -4.07 -3.64 9.75
C LYS A 114 -3.91 -2.31 9.04
N TYR A 115 -4.45 -2.25 7.81
CA TYR A 115 -4.27 -1.09 6.96
C TYR A 115 -5.47 -0.87 6.06
N VAL A 116 -5.57 0.35 5.54
CA VAL A 116 -6.49 0.73 4.46
C VAL A 116 -5.71 1.55 3.43
N ILE A 117 -5.91 1.22 2.17
CA ILE A 117 -5.34 1.99 1.05
C ILE A 117 -6.49 2.44 0.16
N ALA A 118 -6.50 3.72 -0.21
CA ALA A 118 -7.40 4.25 -1.24
C ALA A 118 -6.63 4.24 -2.57
N TRP A 119 -7.17 3.57 -3.57
CA TRP A 119 -6.57 3.43 -4.89
C TRP A 119 -7.26 4.34 -5.89
N LYS A 120 -6.49 5.03 -6.72
CA LYS A 120 -7.01 5.88 -7.80
C LYS A 120 -6.45 5.43 -9.13
N LYS A 121 -7.35 5.27 -10.11
CA LYS A 121 -6.93 4.95 -11.47
C LYS A 121 -6.43 6.21 -12.15
N GLN A 122 -5.24 6.13 -12.70
CA GLN A 122 -4.60 7.25 -13.38
C GLN A 122 -5.04 7.33 -14.84
N ALA A 123 -4.75 8.46 -15.49
CA ALA A 123 -5.12 8.67 -16.90
C ALA A 123 -4.53 7.60 -17.81
N ASN A 124 -3.36 7.05 -17.47
CA ASN A 124 -2.71 5.99 -18.25
C ASN A 124 -3.25 4.60 -17.96
N GLY A 125 -4.25 4.48 -17.09
CA GLY A 125 -4.85 3.21 -16.74
C GLY A 125 -4.21 2.50 -15.55
N GLU A 126 -3.10 3.00 -15.04
CA GLU A 126 -2.46 2.41 -13.86
C GLU A 126 -3.20 2.79 -12.59
N TRP A 127 -3.22 1.87 -11.63
CA TRP A 127 -3.74 2.14 -10.30
C TRP A 127 -2.62 2.56 -9.37
N LYS A 128 -2.84 3.64 -8.61
CA LYS A 128 -1.86 4.13 -7.65
C LYS A 128 -2.54 4.46 -6.33
N ALA A 129 -1.79 4.29 -5.25
CA ALA A 129 -2.26 4.59 -3.91
C ALA A 129 -2.33 6.09 -3.71
N ALA A 130 -3.50 6.60 -3.33
CA ALA A 130 -3.72 8.01 -3.04
C ALA A 130 -3.66 8.29 -1.54
N ALA A 131 -4.02 7.33 -0.73
CA ALA A 131 -3.93 7.40 0.73
C ALA A 131 -3.63 6.01 1.26
N ASP A 132 -2.79 5.94 2.28
CA ASP A 132 -2.33 4.69 2.85
C ASP A 132 -2.19 4.90 4.35
N ILE A 133 -3.01 4.22 5.13
CA ILE A 133 -2.97 4.33 6.59
C ILE A 133 -2.79 2.94 7.21
N PHE A 134 -1.91 2.85 8.19
CA PHE A 134 -1.69 1.60 8.89
C PHE A 134 -1.44 1.83 10.36
N ASN A 135 -1.78 0.83 11.15
CA ASN A 135 -1.47 0.83 12.57
C ASN A 135 -1.34 -0.61 13.07
N THR A 136 -0.62 -0.77 14.17
CA THR A 136 -0.43 -2.08 14.77
C THR A 136 -1.60 -2.43 15.68
N ASP A 137 -1.72 -3.71 16.03
CA ASP A 137 -2.81 -4.19 16.88
C ASP A 137 -2.61 -3.81 18.35
N LYS A 138 -1.40 -3.39 18.68
CA LYS A 138 -1.08 -2.95 20.06
C LYS A 138 -0.44 -1.58 20.06
#